data_fe5be98f5e53c775836567f69461b993
#
_entry.id   fe5be98f5e53c775836567f69461b993
#
_cell.length_a   1.000
_cell.length_b   1.000
_cell.length_c   1.000
_cell.angle_alpha   90.00
_cell.angle_beta   90.00
_cell.angle_gamma   90.00
#
_symmetry.space_group_name_H-M   'P 1'
#
loop_
_entity.id
_entity.type
_entity.pdbx_description
1 polymer ?
#
loop_
_entity_poly.entity_id
_entity_poly.type
_entity_poly.pdbx_seq_one_letter_code
_entity_poly.pdbx_strand_id
1 'polypeptide(L)'
;SITEELIREIYNIVPKESQINALIQARYKSFVNVVKLSSDVLQLLKRVNKRYRLGLVSNYPCSRSIQHSLMKLGLSDILEAVVISGDVGYVKPHAKPFKAILNLLSLRPKECVYVGDNWLADVQGAKRMGMYSILIEQYTPYESFDPVSGDHNPDATIKNLNELEELLLR
;
A
#
# COMPACT_ATOMS: atom_id res chain seq x y z
N SER A 1 21.43 -0.03 10.31
CA SER A 1 20.27 -0.02 9.40
C SER A 1 19.77 -1.44 9.16
N ILE A 2 18.49 -1.62 8.78
CA ILE A 2 17.94 -2.95 8.43
C ILE A 2 18.82 -3.67 7.39
N THR A 3 19.30 -2.95 6.38
CA THR A 3 20.20 -3.51 5.35
C THR A 3 21.52 -4.00 5.96
N GLU A 4 22.08 -3.28 6.90
CA GLU A 4 23.28 -3.67 7.61
C GLU A 4 23.10 -4.92 8.47
N GLU A 5 21.99 -4.99 9.22
CA GLU A 5 21.63 -6.14 10.05
C GLU A 5 21.45 -7.40 9.19
N LEU A 6 20.70 -7.30 8.08
CA LEU A 6 20.51 -8.42 7.15
C LEU A 6 21.84 -8.93 6.57
N ILE A 7 22.75 -8.02 6.20
CA ILE A 7 24.08 -8.44 5.69
C ILE A 7 24.86 -9.16 6.78
N ARG A 8 24.84 -8.65 8.01
CA ARG A 8 25.52 -9.29 9.14
C ARG A 8 24.96 -10.68 9.42
N GLU A 9 23.64 -10.83 9.44
CA GLU A 9 22.99 -12.12 9.72
C GLU A 9 23.21 -13.15 8.61
N ILE A 10 23.06 -12.75 7.35
CA ILE A 10 23.13 -13.68 6.21
C ILE A 10 24.58 -14.08 5.89
N TYR A 11 25.49 -13.13 5.91
CA TYR A 11 26.87 -13.33 5.43
C TYR A 11 27.91 -13.39 6.55
N ASN A 12 27.51 -13.15 7.80
CA ASN A 12 28.40 -13.10 8.97
C ASN A 12 29.59 -12.14 8.79
N ILE A 13 29.35 -11.00 8.15
CA ILE A 13 30.33 -9.95 7.90
C ILE A 13 29.83 -8.59 8.38
N VAL A 14 30.76 -7.70 8.73
CA VAL A 14 30.45 -6.29 8.95
C VAL A 14 30.57 -5.54 7.62
N PRO A 15 29.44 -5.11 7.02
CA PRO A 15 29.51 -4.45 5.71
C PRO A 15 30.13 -3.06 5.82
N LYS A 16 30.87 -2.66 4.78
CA LYS A 16 31.33 -1.28 4.62
C LYS A 16 30.15 -0.39 4.26
N GLU A 17 30.19 0.88 4.65
CA GLU A 17 29.14 1.86 4.32
C GLU A 17 28.89 1.96 2.80
N SER A 18 29.94 1.87 1.99
CA SER A 18 29.82 1.86 0.52
C SER A 18 29.01 0.67 0.00
N GLN A 19 29.12 -0.50 0.62
CA GLN A 19 28.34 -1.69 0.25
C GLN A 19 26.86 -1.54 0.63
N ILE A 20 26.60 -0.99 1.83
CA ILE A 20 25.24 -0.68 2.28
C ILE A 20 24.59 0.30 1.31
N ASN A 21 25.28 1.40 0.99
CA ASN A 21 24.80 2.42 0.06
C ASN A 21 24.56 1.86 -1.34
N ALA A 22 25.45 1.01 -1.86
CA ALA A 22 25.27 0.36 -3.16
C ALA A 22 23.99 -0.51 -3.20
N LEU A 23 23.73 -1.30 -2.17
CA LEU A 23 22.52 -2.13 -2.07
C LEU A 23 21.25 -1.29 -1.95
N ILE A 24 21.28 -0.22 -1.15
CA ILE A 24 20.14 0.71 -1.04
C ILE A 24 19.85 1.34 -2.41
N GLN A 25 20.88 1.78 -3.13
CA GLN A 25 20.71 2.37 -4.47
C GLN A 25 20.24 1.35 -5.52
N ALA A 26 20.76 0.12 -5.48
CA ALA A 26 20.32 -0.95 -6.37
C ALA A 26 18.83 -1.27 -6.14
N ARG A 27 18.41 -1.43 -4.89
CA ARG A 27 17.01 -1.65 -4.51
C ARG A 27 16.10 -0.51 -4.96
N TYR A 28 16.53 0.73 -4.73
CA TYR A 28 15.80 1.93 -5.17
C TYR A 28 15.58 1.93 -6.69
N LYS A 29 16.66 1.78 -7.46
CA LYS A 29 16.61 1.75 -8.93
C LYS A 29 15.74 0.61 -9.44
N SER A 30 15.90 -0.60 -8.89
CA SER A 30 15.11 -1.76 -9.27
C SER A 30 13.62 -1.52 -9.04
N PHE A 31 13.24 -1.06 -7.85
CA PHE A 31 11.85 -0.77 -7.52
C PHE A 31 11.22 0.24 -8.47
N VAL A 32 11.85 1.41 -8.66
CA VAL A 32 11.32 2.49 -9.51
C VAL A 32 11.20 2.07 -10.98
N ASN A 33 12.06 1.14 -11.45
CA ASN A 33 12.02 0.66 -12.83
C ASN A 33 10.97 -0.43 -13.05
N VAL A 34 10.68 -1.24 -12.05
CA VAL A 34 9.73 -2.37 -12.15
C VAL A 34 8.28 -1.90 -11.96
N VAL A 35 8.05 -0.92 -11.09
CA VAL A 35 6.69 -0.42 -10.84
C VAL A 35 6.12 0.24 -12.08
N LYS A 36 4.99 -0.30 -12.53
CA LYS A 36 4.25 0.18 -13.72
C LYS A 36 2.77 0.34 -13.36
N LEU A 37 2.11 1.21 -14.07
CA LEU A 37 0.67 1.42 -14.00
C LEU A 37 0.12 1.39 -15.42
N SER A 38 -0.96 0.64 -15.66
CA SER A 38 -1.64 0.67 -16.95
C SER A 38 -2.39 1.99 -17.14
N SER A 39 -2.55 2.40 -18.38
CA SER A 39 -3.32 3.60 -18.75
C SER A 39 -4.75 3.55 -18.20
N ASP A 40 -5.37 2.37 -18.27
CA ASP A 40 -6.77 2.17 -17.87
C ASP A 40 -6.95 2.37 -16.36
N VAL A 41 -6.03 1.83 -15.56
CA VAL A 41 -6.05 2.04 -14.10
C VAL A 41 -5.80 3.52 -13.76
N LEU A 42 -4.89 4.20 -14.46
CA LEU A 42 -4.67 5.62 -14.24
C LEU A 42 -5.94 6.43 -14.57
N GLN A 43 -6.63 6.12 -15.66
CA GLN A 43 -7.88 6.79 -16.04
C GLN A 43 -9.00 6.49 -15.04
N LEU A 44 -9.10 5.24 -14.57
CA LEU A 44 -10.03 4.88 -13.50
C LEU A 44 -9.79 5.71 -12.24
N LEU A 45 -8.55 5.78 -11.74
CA LEU A 45 -8.22 6.58 -10.56
C LEU A 45 -8.55 8.07 -10.75
N LYS A 46 -8.31 8.63 -11.94
CA LYS A 46 -8.74 9.99 -12.27
C LYS A 46 -10.25 10.18 -12.24
N ARG A 47 -11.05 9.19 -12.67
CA ARG A 47 -12.51 9.25 -12.58
C ARG A 47 -12.99 9.14 -11.14
N VAL A 48 -12.43 8.21 -10.37
CA VAL A 48 -12.74 8.04 -8.94
C VAL A 48 -12.40 9.31 -8.16
N ASN A 49 -11.25 9.95 -8.46
CA ASN A 49 -10.82 11.18 -7.79
C ASN A 49 -11.76 12.39 -8.03
N LYS A 50 -12.63 12.35 -9.02
CA LYS A 50 -13.67 13.39 -9.20
C LYS A 50 -14.78 13.34 -8.16
N ARG A 51 -14.97 12.20 -7.49
CA ARG A 51 -16.02 11.99 -6.49
C ARG A 51 -15.47 11.70 -5.10
N TYR A 52 -14.28 11.12 -5.02
CA TYR A 52 -13.68 10.67 -3.79
C TYR A 52 -12.27 11.20 -3.63
N ARG A 53 -11.90 11.49 -2.40
CA ARG A 53 -10.52 11.80 -2.02
C ARG A 53 -9.73 10.50 -1.98
N LEU A 54 -8.55 10.48 -2.57
CA LEU A 54 -7.72 9.29 -2.66
C LEU A 54 -6.49 9.39 -1.75
N GLY A 55 -6.24 8.31 -1.03
CA GLY A 55 -5.03 8.14 -0.22
C GLY A 55 -4.35 6.80 -0.48
N LEU A 56 -3.06 6.73 -0.23
CA LEU A 56 -2.25 5.52 -0.33
C LEU A 56 -1.64 5.15 1.01
N VAL A 57 -1.75 3.87 1.40
CA VAL A 57 -1.02 3.31 2.54
C VAL A 57 -0.18 2.13 2.06
N SER A 58 1.13 2.24 2.13
CA SER A 58 2.07 1.24 1.61
C SER A 58 2.94 0.61 2.70
N ASN A 59 3.00 -0.72 2.73
CA ASN A 59 3.97 -1.47 3.53
C ASN A 59 5.31 -1.53 2.78
N TYR A 60 6.01 -0.40 2.68
CA TYR A 60 7.31 -0.31 2.03
C TYR A 60 8.31 0.47 2.90
N PRO A 61 9.57 0.03 3.01
CA PRO A 61 10.52 0.63 3.95
C PRO A 61 11.17 1.93 3.46
N CYS A 62 10.97 2.34 2.19
CA CYS A 62 11.64 3.48 1.60
C CYS A 62 10.65 4.45 0.94
N SER A 63 10.32 5.54 1.63
CA SER A 63 9.39 6.56 1.14
C SER A 63 9.87 7.22 -0.15
N ARG A 64 11.16 7.46 -0.29
CA ARG A 64 11.74 8.02 -1.52
C ARG A 64 11.41 7.20 -2.77
N SER A 65 11.44 5.85 -2.66
CA SER A 65 11.10 4.96 -3.77
C SER A 65 9.64 5.09 -4.17
N ILE A 66 8.73 5.12 -3.19
CA ILE A 66 7.29 5.29 -3.44
C ILE A 66 7.01 6.65 -4.04
N GLN A 67 7.49 7.74 -3.42
CA GLN A 67 7.26 9.10 -3.91
C GLN A 67 7.76 9.29 -5.35
N HIS A 68 8.96 8.78 -5.68
CA HIS A 68 9.46 8.83 -7.05
C HIS A 68 8.58 8.03 -8.01
N SER A 69 8.13 6.84 -7.62
CA SER A 69 7.24 6.03 -8.45
C SER A 69 5.90 6.73 -8.67
N LEU A 70 5.32 7.35 -7.65
CA LEU A 70 4.06 8.09 -7.77
C LEU A 70 4.18 9.28 -8.74
N MET A 71 5.29 10.04 -8.68
CA MET A 71 5.57 11.11 -9.65
C MET A 71 5.69 10.56 -11.07
N LYS A 72 6.49 9.52 -11.26
CA LYS A 72 6.70 8.87 -12.57
C LYS A 72 5.42 8.32 -13.18
N LEU A 73 4.50 7.84 -12.34
CA LEU A 73 3.22 7.25 -12.74
C LEU A 73 2.08 8.29 -12.89
N GLY A 74 2.34 9.57 -12.59
CA GLY A 74 1.33 10.62 -12.66
C GLY A 74 0.26 10.52 -11.58
N LEU A 75 0.60 9.95 -10.40
CA LEU A 75 -0.30 9.75 -9.28
C LEU A 75 -0.17 10.83 -8.20
N SER A 76 0.88 11.65 -8.22
CA SER A 76 1.13 12.65 -7.19
C SER A 76 0.02 13.70 -7.08
N ASP A 77 -0.62 14.04 -8.19
CA ASP A 77 -1.71 15.02 -8.22
C ASP A 77 -3.09 14.41 -7.96
N ILE A 78 -3.15 13.08 -7.89
CA ILE A 78 -4.39 12.33 -7.67
C ILE A 78 -4.53 11.91 -6.20
N LEU A 79 -3.40 11.60 -5.56
CA LEU A 79 -3.37 11.14 -4.18
C LEU A 79 -3.22 12.33 -3.24
N GLU A 80 -4.23 12.59 -2.44
CA GLU A 80 -4.23 13.70 -1.47
C GLU A 80 -3.32 13.41 -0.26
N ALA A 81 -3.20 12.13 0.12
CA ALA A 81 -2.34 11.71 1.22
C ALA A 81 -1.63 10.39 0.91
N VAL A 82 -0.39 10.27 1.36
CA VAL A 82 0.43 9.07 1.21
C VAL A 82 1.08 8.73 2.56
N VAL A 83 0.87 7.50 3.01
CA VAL A 83 1.49 6.95 4.23
C VAL A 83 2.33 5.75 3.87
N ILE A 84 3.59 5.77 4.30
CA ILE A 84 4.56 4.72 4.02
C ILE A 84 5.05 4.16 5.35
N SER A 85 5.04 2.84 5.48
CA SER A 85 5.37 2.16 6.73
C SER A 85 6.78 2.50 7.23
N GLY A 86 7.72 2.73 6.33
CA GLY A 86 9.08 3.15 6.67
C GLY A 86 9.16 4.48 7.43
N ASP A 87 8.23 5.41 7.18
CA ASP A 87 8.16 6.70 7.90
C ASP A 87 7.38 6.58 9.22
N VAL A 88 6.39 5.69 9.27
CA VAL A 88 5.54 5.47 10.46
C VAL A 88 6.21 4.55 11.49
N GLY A 89 7.13 3.71 11.04
CA GLY A 89 7.79 2.69 11.86
C GLY A 89 6.92 1.46 12.16
N TYR A 90 5.76 1.32 11.52
CA TYR A 90 4.82 0.20 11.67
C TYR A 90 4.23 -0.18 10.33
N VAL A 91 4.06 -1.49 10.11
CA VAL A 91 3.42 -2.04 8.91
C VAL A 91 1.96 -2.41 9.19
N LYS A 92 1.11 -2.39 8.17
CA LYS A 92 -0.23 -2.98 8.23
C LYS A 92 -0.11 -4.49 8.56
N PRO A 93 -0.98 -5.08 9.37
CA PRO A 93 -2.28 -4.59 9.87
C PRO A 93 -2.23 -3.75 11.16
N HIS A 94 -1.06 -3.28 11.60
CA HIS A 94 -1.00 -2.41 12.79
C HIS A 94 -1.81 -1.13 12.57
N ALA A 95 -2.49 -0.65 13.62
CA ALA A 95 -3.42 0.49 13.53
C ALA A 95 -2.74 1.84 13.15
N LYS A 96 -1.43 2.02 13.42
CA LYS A 96 -0.75 3.30 13.20
C LYS A 96 -0.76 3.79 11.75
N PRO A 97 -0.45 2.99 10.71
CA PRO A 97 -0.55 3.44 9.31
C PRO A 97 -1.96 3.89 8.93
N PHE A 98 -2.99 3.18 9.39
CA PHE A 98 -4.39 3.56 9.13
C PHE A 98 -4.77 4.86 9.84
N LYS A 99 -4.39 5.03 11.11
CA LYS A 99 -4.61 6.28 11.84
C LYS A 99 -3.88 7.46 11.19
N ALA A 100 -2.67 7.24 10.69
CA ALA A 100 -1.90 8.28 10.02
C ALA A 100 -2.60 8.80 8.76
N ILE A 101 -3.09 7.89 7.89
CA ILE A 101 -3.80 8.32 6.67
C ILE A 101 -5.13 8.99 6.99
N LEU A 102 -5.89 8.49 7.98
CA LEU A 102 -7.15 9.09 8.42
C LEU A 102 -6.95 10.51 8.95
N ASN A 103 -5.90 10.72 9.74
CA ASN A 103 -5.54 12.05 10.25
C ASN A 103 -5.17 13.02 9.13
N LEU A 104 -4.33 12.59 8.17
CA LEU A 104 -3.95 13.41 7.02
C LEU A 104 -5.16 13.81 6.19
N LEU A 105 -6.10 12.88 6.00
CA LEU A 105 -7.33 13.14 5.26
C LEU A 105 -8.43 13.80 6.12
N SER A 106 -8.23 13.92 7.45
CA SER A 106 -9.25 14.41 8.38
C SER A 106 -10.60 13.68 8.25
N LEU A 107 -10.55 12.33 8.11
CA LEU A 107 -11.71 11.46 7.93
C LEU A 107 -11.87 10.49 9.09
N ARG A 108 -13.12 10.10 9.35
CA ARG A 108 -13.45 8.99 10.26
C ARG A 108 -13.38 7.66 9.49
N PRO A 109 -13.07 6.53 10.16
CA PRO A 109 -12.99 5.23 9.51
C PRO A 109 -14.24 4.86 8.69
N LYS A 110 -15.44 5.12 9.23
CA LYS A 110 -16.72 4.81 8.57
C LYS A 110 -17.00 5.61 7.28
N GLU A 111 -16.22 6.66 7.04
CA GLU A 111 -16.29 7.49 5.83
C GLU A 111 -15.34 6.99 4.73
N CYS A 112 -14.59 5.92 5.01
CA CYS A 112 -13.53 5.43 4.14
C CYS A 112 -13.80 4.01 3.64
N VAL A 113 -13.47 3.81 2.37
CA VAL A 113 -13.34 2.49 1.76
C VAL A 113 -11.85 2.19 1.62
N TYR A 114 -11.41 1.07 2.12
CA TYR A 114 -10.05 0.58 1.97
C TYR A 114 -10.00 -0.54 0.93
N VAL A 115 -9.14 -0.41 -0.06
CA VAL A 115 -9.00 -1.36 -1.16
C VAL A 115 -7.60 -1.93 -1.11
N GLY A 116 -7.46 -3.25 -1.06
CA GLY A 116 -6.15 -3.90 -0.99
C GLY A 116 -6.19 -5.36 -1.41
N ASP A 117 -5.01 -5.95 -1.57
CA ASP A 117 -4.80 -7.30 -2.07
C ASP A 117 -4.36 -8.29 -0.98
N ASN A 118 -3.98 -7.80 0.19
CA ASN A 118 -3.53 -8.64 1.28
C ASN A 118 -4.61 -8.79 2.35
N TRP A 119 -5.07 -10.03 2.54
CA TRP A 119 -6.11 -10.35 3.51
C TRP A 119 -5.77 -9.86 4.93
N LEU A 120 -4.60 -10.23 5.44
CA LEU A 120 -4.21 -9.87 6.81
C LEU A 120 -3.88 -8.38 6.93
N ALA A 121 -3.03 -7.87 6.04
CA ALA A 121 -2.54 -6.50 6.15
C ALA A 121 -3.61 -5.47 5.81
N ASP A 122 -4.38 -5.69 4.74
CA ASP A 122 -5.31 -4.70 4.22
C ASP A 122 -6.73 -4.93 4.74
N VAL A 123 -7.32 -6.10 4.47
CA VAL A 123 -8.71 -6.37 4.82
C VAL A 123 -8.91 -6.36 6.33
N GLN A 124 -8.20 -7.23 7.05
CA GLN A 124 -8.34 -7.28 8.51
C GLN A 124 -7.88 -5.97 9.18
N GLY A 125 -6.81 -5.35 8.66
CA GLY A 125 -6.35 -4.06 9.16
C GLY A 125 -7.43 -2.99 9.06
N ALA A 126 -8.06 -2.84 7.91
CA ALA A 126 -9.14 -1.88 7.65
C ALA A 126 -10.39 -2.19 8.48
N LYS A 127 -10.82 -3.46 8.54
CA LYS A 127 -11.96 -3.90 9.36
C LYS A 127 -11.80 -3.60 10.84
N ARG A 128 -10.63 -3.88 11.41
CA ARG A 128 -10.31 -3.53 12.82
C ARG A 128 -10.35 -2.03 13.08
N MET A 129 -10.14 -1.21 12.06
CA MET A 129 -10.29 0.24 12.14
C MET A 129 -11.74 0.71 11.98
N GLY A 130 -12.66 -0.15 11.55
CA GLY A 130 -14.05 0.18 11.26
C GLY A 130 -14.28 0.83 9.89
N MET A 131 -13.36 0.58 8.94
CA MET A 131 -13.52 0.97 7.53
C MET A 131 -14.32 -0.08 6.76
N TYR A 132 -14.93 0.33 5.66
CA TYR A 132 -15.39 -0.59 4.62
C TYR A 132 -14.18 -1.13 3.87
N SER A 133 -14.10 -2.44 3.65
CA SER A 133 -12.95 -3.08 3.02
C SER A 133 -13.31 -3.83 1.75
N ILE A 134 -12.51 -3.65 0.71
CA ILE A 134 -12.61 -4.34 -0.57
C ILE A 134 -11.33 -5.12 -0.80
N LEU A 135 -11.46 -6.44 -1.04
CA LEU A 135 -10.35 -7.29 -1.46
C LEU A 135 -10.24 -7.29 -2.99
N ILE A 136 -9.02 -7.11 -3.50
CA ILE A 136 -8.70 -7.32 -4.92
C ILE A 136 -8.02 -8.67 -5.08
N GLU A 137 -8.66 -9.61 -5.76
CA GLU A 137 -8.12 -10.98 -5.95
C GLU A 137 -6.95 -11.04 -6.92
N GLN A 138 -6.89 -10.16 -7.90
CA GLN A 138 -5.87 -10.16 -8.96
C GLN A 138 -4.43 -10.23 -8.44
N TYR A 139 -4.17 -9.64 -7.26
CA TYR A 139 -2.84 -9.53 -6.67
C TYR A 139 -2.72 -10.28 -5.35
N THR A 140 -3.81 -10.89 -4.88
CA THR A 140 -3.86 -11.59 -3.59
C THR A 140 -2.92 -12.80 -3.63
N PRO A 141 -1.89 -12.87 -2.80
CA PRO A 141 -1.07 -14.06 -2.68
C PRO A 141 -1.94 -15.23 -2.18
N TYR A 142 -1.81 -16.38 -2.81
CA TYR A 142 -2.61 -17.59 -2.48
C TYR A 142 -2.51 -17.97 -0.98
N GLU A 143 -1.36 -17.72 -0.37
CA GLU A 143 -1.08 -18.00 1.05
C GLU A 143 -1.69 -16.97 2.03
N SER A 144 -2.18 -15.83 1.55
CA SER A 144 -2.72 -14.76 2.40
C SER A 144 -4.21 -14.90 2.69
N PHE A 145 -4.87 -15.88 2.09
CA PHE A 145 -6.30 -16.12 2.24
C PHE A 145 -6.55 -17.13 3.38
N ASP A 146 -6.98 -16.65 4.55
CA ASP A 146 -7.49 -17.48 5.63
C ASP A 146 -8.98 -17.21 5.85
N PRO A 147 -9.88 -18.05 5.30
CA PRO A 147 -11.32 -17.87 5.41
C PRO A 147 -11.89 -18.25 6.80
N VAL A 148 -11.06 -18.66 7.75
CA VAL A 148 -11.53 -19.33 8.99
C VAL A 148 -11.98 -18.33 10.07
N SER A 149 -11.66 -17.07 10.01
CA SER A 149 -12.05 -16.10 11.06
C SER A 149 -13.22 -15.20 10.62
N GLY A 150 -14.43 -15.61 10.95
CA GLY A 150 -15.73 -15.07 10.50
C GLY A 150 -16.00 -13.57 10.62
N ASP A 151 -15.36 -12.81 11.51
CA ASP A 151 -15.70 -11.41 11.77
C ASP A 151 -14.91 -10.39 10.93
N HIS A 152 -13.98 -10.83 10.09
CA HIS A 152 -13.07 -9.96 9.36
C HIS A 152 -13.05 -10.20 7.84
N ASN A 153 -14.15 -10.72 7.30
CA ASN A 153 -14.31 -10.84 5.86
C ASN A 153 -14.39 -9.47 5.19
N PRO A 154 -13.90 -9.32 3.94
CA PRO A 154 -14.08 -8.09 3.19
C PRO A 154 -15.58 -7.82 3.00
N ASP A 155 -15.95 -6.54 2.95
CA ASP A 155 -17.34 -6.15 2.67
C ASP A 155 -17.69 -6.35 1.19
N ALA A 156 -16.68 -6.32 0.32
CA ALA A 156 -16.78 -6.71 -1.08
C ALA A 156 -15.47 -7.31 -1.58
N THR A 157 -15.57 -8.11 -2.64
CA THR A 157 -14.42 -8.68 -3.36
C THR A 157 -14.54 -8.33 -4.83
N ILE A 158 -13.44 -7.91 -5.44
CA ILE A 158 -13.33 -7.60 -6.86
C ILE A 158 -12.20 -8.41 -7.48
N LYS A 159 -12.36 -8.83 -8.72
CA LYS A 159 -11.31 -9.57 -9.44
C LYS A 159 -10.16 -8.67 -9.88
N ASN A 160 -10.46 -7.45 -10.26
CA ASN A 160 -9.49 -6.46 -10.69
C ASN A 160 -9.97 -5.03 -10.38
N LEU A 161 -9.06 -4.05 -10.47
CA LEU A 161 -9.35 -2.65 -10.14
C LEU A 161 -10.46 -2.02 -10.98
N ASN A 162 -10.70 -2.48 -12.23
CA ASN A 162 -11.72 -1.87 -13.08
C ASN A 162 -13.15 -2.09 -12.53
N GLU A 163 -13.36 -3.15 -11.76
CA GLU A 163 -14.65 -3.41 -11.11
C GLU A 163 -14.99 -2.38 -10.00
N LEU A 164 -14.01 -1.61 -9.52
CA LEU A 164 -14.25 -0.50 -8.59
C LEU A 164 -15.19 0.56 -9.18
N GLU A 165 -15.18 0.75 -10.49
CA GLU A 165 -16.04 1.72 -11.16
C GLU A 165 -17.52 1.37 -10.94
N GLU A 166 -17.84 0.09 -11.01
CA GLU A 166 -19.21 -0.39 -10.79
C GLU A 166 -19.66 -0.25 -9.33
N LEU A 167 -18.74 -0.39 -8.39
CA LEU A 167 -19.05 -0.28 -6.96
C LEU A 167 -19.13 1.16 -6.47
N LEU A 168 -18.27 2.04 -6.99
CA LEU A 168 -18.10 3.38 -6.44
C LEU A 168 -18.74 4.49 -7.27
N LEU A 169 -19.02 4.27 -8.56
CA LEU A 169 -19.45 5.32 -9.48
C LEU A 169 -20.88 5.17 -10.01
N ARG A 170 -21.60 4.12 -9.58
CA ARG A 170 -23.04 3.95 -9.85
C ARG A 170 -23.92 4.94 -9.10
#